data_f52af09b74c6ed3f9d4f0d9fbfeb1bda
#
_entry.id   f52af09b74c6ed3f9d4f0d9fbfeb1bda
#
_cell.length_a   1.000
_cell.length_b   1.000
_cell.length_c   1.000
_cell.angle_alpha   90.00
_cell.angle_beta   90.00
_cell.angle_gamma   90.00
#
_symmetry.space_group_name_H-M   'P 1'
#
loop_
_entity.id
_entity.type
_entity.pdbx_description
1 polymer ?
#
loop_
_entity_poly.entity_id
_entity_poly.type
_entity_poly.pdbx_seq_one_letter_code
_entity_poly.pdbx_strand_id
1 'polypeptide(L)'
;MDRSVRWLLGAALAFASFGAFAGPVNINTADAATLAAELTGVGPALAQAIVKDRAEHGKFDTPDALTRVKGIGQKIVEQNRPNILVTDPAPKH
;
A
#
# COMPACT_ATOMS: atom_id res chain seq x y z
N MET A 1 -26.56 -23.72 -14.31
CA MET A 1 -25.67 -24.53 -13.61
C MET A 1 -24.26 -24.20 -13.88
N ASP A 2 -23.83 -24.38 -15.08
CA ASP A 2 -22.45 -24.18 -15.43
C ASP A 2 -21.99 -22.77 -15.23
N ARG A 3 -22.90 -21.82 -15.30
CA ARG A 3 -22.52 -20.45 -15.09
C ARG A 3 -21.99 -20.18 -13.70
N SER A 4 -22.58 -20.81 -12.71
CA SER A 4 -22.12 -20.62 -11.34
C SER A 4 -20.70 -21.07 -11.17
N VAL A 5 -20.34 -22.15 -11.79
CA VAL A 5 -19.01 -22.69 -11.68
C VAL A 5 -17.98 -21.74 -12.28
N ARG A 6 -18.32 -21.17 -13.41
CA ARG A 6 -17.40 -20.25 -14.06
C ARG A 6 -17.17 -18.99 -13.25
N TRP A 7 -18.19 -18.53 -12.56
CA TRP A 7 -18.04 -17.38 -11.70
C TRP A 7 -17.05 -17.62 -10.59
N LEU A 8 -17.16 -18.81 -9.98
CA LEU A 8 -16.25 -19.13 -8.89
C LEU A 8 -14.82 -19.19 -9.35
N LEU A 9 -14.58 -19.75 -10.53
CA LEU A 9 -13.24 -19.83 -11.05
C LEU A 9 -12.64 -18.47 -11.30
N GLY A 10 -13.43 -17.57 -11.86
CA GLY A 10 -12.95 -16.22 -12.12
C GLY A 10 -12.55 -15.51 -10.84
N ALA A 11 -13.36 -15.65 -9.82
CA ALA A 11 -13.06 -15.00 -8.55
C ALA A 11 -11.77 -15.54 -7.95
N ALA A 12 -11.57 -16.83 -8.04
CA ALA A 12 -10.38 -17.46 -7.50
C ALA A 12 -9.12 -16.94 -8.19
N LEU A 13 -9.16 -16.79 -9.49
CA LEU A 13 -8.01 -16.31 -10.23
C LEU A 13 -7.66 -14.88 -9.86
N ALA A 14 -8.67 -14.03 -9.75
CA ALA A 14 -8.43 -12.65 -9.39
C ALA A 14 -7.79 -12.55 -8.02
N PHE A 15 -8.23 -13.38 -7.11
CA PHE A 15 -7.71 -13.37 -5.77
C PHE A 15 -6.24 -13.81 -5.72
N ALA A 16 -5.92 -14.80 -6.50
CA ALA A 16 -4.55 -15.31 -6.53
C ALA A 16 -3.55 -14.26 -6.98
N SER A 17 -3.97 -13.33 -7.81
CA SER A 17 -3.07 -12.28 -8.30
C SER A 17 -2.50 -11.43 -7.20
N PHE A 18 -3.27 -11.21 -6.16
CA PHE A 18 -2.80 -10.36 -5.06
C PHE A 18 -1.73 -11.00 -4.21
N GLY A 19 -1.75 -12.30 -4.11
CA GLY A 19 -0.84 -12.97 -3.23
C GLY A 19 0.60 -12.89 -3.65
N ALA A 20 0.85 -12.47 -4.89
CA ALA A 20 2.21 -12.43 -5.40
C ALA A 20 2.98 -11.19 -4.98
N PHE A 21 2.30 -10.17 -4.51
CA PHE A 21 2.96 -8.92 -4.19
C PHE A 21 3.61 -8.97 -2.82
N ALA A 22 4.86 -8.57 -2.75
CA ALA A 22 5.60 -8.50 -1.50
C ALA A 22 6.79 -7.59 -1.67
N GLY A 23 7.22 -6.97 -0.56
CA GLY A 23 8.41 -6.14 -0.56
C GLY A 23 8.12 -4.67 -0.35
N PRO A 24 9.12 -3.82 -0.53
CA PRO A 24 8.95 -2.39 -0.25
C PRO A 24 7.85 -1.76 -1.10
N VAL A 25 7.16 -0.82 -0.50
CA VAL A 25 6.02 -0.17 -1.15
C VAL A 25 6.29 1.32 -1.29
N ASN A 26 5.98 1.86 -2.46
CA ASN A 26 6.12 3.29 -2.70
C ASN A 26 4.86 3.98 -2.17
N ILE A 27 5.03 4.73 -1.09
CA ILE A 27 3.88 5.35 -0.42
C ILE A 27 3.27 6.50 -1.23
N ASN A 28 3.94 6.93 -2.26
CA ASN A 28 3.42 8.00 -3.11
C ASN A 28 2.59 7.49 -4.27
N THR A 29 2.68 6.22 -4.60
CA THR A 29 1.99 5.68 -5.76
C THR A 29 1.10 4.48 -5.46
N ALA A 30 1.34 3.77 -4.36
CA ALA A 30 0.56 2.58 -4.04
C ALA A 30 -0.88 2.94 -3.71
N ASP A 31 -1.79 2.01 -4.03
CA ASP A 31 -3.19 2.22 -3.66
C ASP A 31 -3.41 1.83 -2.20
N ALA A 32 -4.60 2.16 -1.69
CA ALA A 32 -4.89 1.93 -0.28
C ALA A 32 -4.81 0.46 0.09
N ALA A 33 -5.27 -0.43 -0.78
CA ALA A 33 -5.25 -1.85 -0.48
C ALA A 33 -3.82 -2.36 -0.31
N THR A 34 -2.93 -1.92 -1.19
CA THR A 34 -1.52 -2.30 -1.12
C THR A 34 -0.88 -1.74 0.15
N LEU A 35 -1.15 -0.49 0.46
CA LEU A 35 -0.60 0.11 1.68
C LEU A 35 -1.04 -0.65 2.92
N ALA A 36 -2.32 -1.01 2.99
CA ALA A 36 -2.83 -1.75 4.13
C ALA A 36 -2.22 -3.14 4.23
N ALA A 37 -1.95 -3.76 3.09
CA ALA A 37 -1.38 -5.10 3.08
C ALA A 37 0.10 -5.11 3.45
N GLU A 38 0.84 -4.09 3.03
CA GLU A 38 2.29 -4.11 3.15
C GLU A 38 2.84 -3.37 4.36
N LEU A 39 2.10 -2.43 4.91
CA LEU A 39 2.60 -1.65 6.04
C LEU A 39 2.01 -2.16 7.34
N THR A 40 2.90 -2.58 8.23
CA THR A 40 2.49 -3.08 9.55
C THR A 40 1.89 -1.94 10.37
N GLY A 41 0.73 -2.20 10.95
CA GLY A 41 0.05 -1.20 11.76
C GLY A 41 -0.79 -0.21 10.98
N VAL A 42 -0.84 -0.37 9.65
CA VAL A 42 -1.65 0.49 8.79
C VAL A 42 -2.81 -0.35 8.26
N GLY A 43 -3.99 -0.11 8.81
CA GLY A 43 -5.18 -0.77 8.32
C GLY A 43 -5.83 0.01 7.19
N PRO A 44 -7.00 -0.44 6.72
CA PRO A 44 -7.66 0.21 5.59
C PRO A 44 -7.95 1.69 5.81
N ALA A 45 -8.34 2.08 7.01
CA ALA A 45 -8.66 3.49 7.26
C ALA A 45 -7.42 4.37 7.17
N LEU A 46 -6.31 3.92 7.77
CA LEU A 46 -5.07 4.69 7.69
C LEU A 46 -4.50 4.68 6.28
N ALA A 47 -4.66 3.58 5.56
CA ALA A 47 -4.20 3.51 4.18
C ALA A 47 -4.94 4.53 3.32
N GLN A 48 -6.25 4.65 3.51
CA GLN A 48 -7.01 5.66 2.78
C GLN A 48 -6.62 7.06 3.18
N ALA A 49 -6.29 7.26 4.45
CA ALA A 49 -5.83 8.56 4.92
C ALA A 49 -4.50 8.94 4.26
N ILE A 50 -3.62 7.98 4.04
CA ILE A 50 -2.36 8.24 3.34
C ILE A 50 -2.64 8.68 1.90
N VAL A 51 -3.52 7.96 1.21
CA VAL A 51 -3.87 8.31 -0.17
C VAL A 51 -4.48 9.70 -0.24
N LYS A 52 -5.37 10.01 0.70
CA LYS A 52 -6.01 11.31 0.73
C LYS A 52 -5.00 12.41 1.00
N ASP A 53 -4.10 12.18 1.95
CA ASP A 53 -3.11 13.18 2.32
C ASP A 53 -2.21 13.53 1.16
N ARG A 54 -1.71 12.52 0.44
CA ARG A 54 -0.81 12.82 -0.68
C ARG A 54 -1.53 13.54 -1.81
N ALA A 55 -2.83 13.31 -1.95
CA ALA A 55 -3.62 14.02 -2.96
C ALA A 55 -3.84 15.47 -2.58
N GLU A 56 -3.98 15.75 -1.29
CA GLU A 56 -4.27 17.09 -0.82
C GLU A 56 -3.03 17.92 -0.54
N HIS A 57 -1.97 17.29 -0.07
CA HIS A 57 -0.78 18.00 0.40
C HIS A 57 0.48 17.70 -0.39
N GLY A 58 0.36 16.84 -1.40
CA GLY A 58 1.51 16.50 -2.21
C GLY A 58 2.24 15.28 -1.68
N LYS A 59 3.23 14.84 -2.44
CA LYS A 59 3.92 13.62 -2.13
C LYS A 59 4.69 13.69 -0.81
N PHE A 60 5.01 12.53 -0.29
CA PHE A 60 5.87 12.39 0.88
C PHE A 60 7.31 12.37 0.40
N ASP A 61 8.14 13.25 0.90
CA ASP A 61 9.53 13.31 0.50
C ASP A 61 10.41 12.32 1.25
N THR A 62 9.98 11.94 2.43
CA THR A 62 10.70 10.99 3.28
C THR A 62 9.70 10.07 3.95
N PRO A 63 10.15 8.90 4.43
CA PRO A 63 9.26 8.04 5.22
C PRO A 63 8.71 8.76 6.45
N ASP A 64 9.52 9.62 7.06
CA ASP A 64 9.07 10.33 8.26
C ASP A 64 7.92 11.28 7.99
N ALA A 65 7.76 11.71 6.75
CA ALA A 65 6.65 12.59 6.38
C ALA A 65 5.30 11.92 6.58
N LEU A 66 5.25 10.59 6.69
CA LEU A 66 4.01 9.89 6.99
C LEU A 66 3.39 10.33 8.31
N THR A 67 4.19 10.87 9.22
CA THR A 67 3.64 11.36 10.50
C THR A 67 2.70 12.54 10.31
N ARG A 68 2.69 13.12 9.13
CA ARG A 68 1.75 14.15 8.76
C ARG A 68 0.31 13.63 8.76
N VAL A 69 0.15 12.31 8.55
CA VAL A 69 -1.14 11.67 8.52
C VAL A 69 -1.58 11.38 9.95
N LYS A 70 -2.75 11.89 10.33
CA LYS A 70 -3.25 11.66 11.68
C LYS A 70 -3.46 10.17 11.90
N GLY A 71 -2.89 9.66 12.97
CA GLY A 71 -2.94 8.24 13.27
C GLY A 71 -1.66 7.51 12.96
N ILE A 72 -0.74 8.13 12.25
CA ILE A 72 0.56 7.54 11.98
C ILE A 72 1.60 8.29 12.79
N GLY A 73 2.15 7.61 13.79
CA GLY A 73 3.20 8.19 14.62
C GLY A 73 4.55 7.65 14.21
N GLN A 74 5.56 8.15 14.90
CA GLN A 74 6.93 7.77 14.61
C GLN A 74 7.16 6.27 14.76
N LYS A 75 6.45 5.62 15.69
CA LYS A 75 6.62 4.20 15.90
C LYS A 75 6.23 3.39 14.67
N ILE A 76 5.12 3.78 14.03
CA ILE A 76 4.68 3.08 12.82
C ILE A 76 5.71 3.29 11.72
N VAL A 77 6.25 4.49 11.61
CA VAL A 77 7.27 4.77 10.59
C VAL A 77 8.49 3.91 10.82
N GLU A 78 8.97 3.83 12.06
CA GLU A 78 10.16 3.05 12.36
C GLU A 78 9.95 1.56 12.09
N GLN A 79 8.77 1.05 12.42
CA GLN A 79 8.46 -0.35 12.17
C GLN A 79 8.49 -0.69 10.69
N ASN A 80 8.22 0.28 9.85
CA ASN A 80 8.07 0.03 8.42
C ASN A 80 9.18 0.62 7.58
N ARG A 81 10.14 1.30 8.19
CA ARG A 81 11.16 2.03 7.43
C ARG A 81 11.82 1.21 6.33
N PRO A 82 12.24 -0.03 6.58
CA PRO A 82 12.88 -0.81 5.51
C PRO A 82 11.93 -1.15 4.37
N ASN A 83 10.63 -0.99 4.59
CA ASN A 83 9.61 -1.36 3.63
C ASN A 83 8.99 -0.17 2.92
N ILE A 84 9.49 1.03 3.19
CA ILE A 84 8.92 2.26 2.64
C ILE A 84 9.84 2.84 1.59
N LEU A 85 9.28 3.10 0.41
CA LEU A 85 9.95 3.86 -0.64
C LEU A 85 9.17 5.14 -0.88
N VAL A 86 9.88 6.21 -1.22
CA VAL A 86 9.22 7.47 -1.60
C VAL A 86 9.41 7.78 -3.08
N THR A 87 10.28 7.02 -3.74
CA THR A 87 10.45 7.11 -5.18
C THR A 87 10.56 5.69 -5.71
N ASP A 88 10.31 5.54 -7.00
CA ASP A 88 10.50 4.23 -7.61
C ASP A 88 11.98 3.93 -7.71
N PRO A 89 12.36 2.65 -7.61
CA PRO A 89 13.75 2.29 -7.81
C PRO A 89 14.20 2.70 -9.21
N ALA A 90 15.46 3.09 -9.32
CA ALA A 90 15.99 3.45 -10.62
C ALA A 90 15.93 2.24 -11.56
N PRO A 91 15.58 2.46 -12.82
CA PRO A 91 15.54 1.34 -13.76
C PRO A 91 16.95 0.79 -13.98
N LYS A 92 16.98 -0.49 -14.22
CA LYS A 92 18.24 -1.16 -14.47
C LYS A 92 18.46 -1.31 -15.95
N HIS A 93 19.61 -1.00 -16.40
CA HIS A 93 19.93 -1.09 -17.82
C HIS A 93 21.23 -1.79 -18.04
#